data_1ce6d4852120e3404d64c5d07b15ac55
#
_entry.id   1ce6d4852120e3404d64c5d07b15ac55
#
_cell.length_a   1.000
_cell.length_b   1.000
_cell.length_c   1.000
_cell.angle_alpha   90.00
_cell.angle_beta   90.00
_cell.angle_gamma   90.00
#
_symmetry.space_group_name_H-M   'P 1'
#
loop_
_entity.id
_entity.type
_entity.pdbx_description
1 polymer ?
#
loop_
_entity_poly.entity_id
_entity_poly.type
_entity_poly.pdbx_seq_one_letter_code
_entity_poly.pdbx_strand_id
1 'polypeptide(L)'
;IILLAQSFSLVYSNSQEIASKFDEIDQGSLDREFRSNYNFLKRNIDSQTSFSRKVGIVLPLEGEGLEITNAFLKGLLEANQSSKSNDKIQFIVIDNYKDPILTVEAFKDLVDKHNVSAIIGPFLDKNLIAGASSVSTSKIPIFAPFTSLENLSNVNQNIYLLNSSVDFRNQLLVN
;
A
#
# COMPACT_ATOMS: atom_id res chain seq x y z
N ILE A 1 -5.82 3.46 14.39
CA ILE A 1 -4.81 3.37 13.32
C ILE A 1 -4.92 2.03 12.61
N ILE A 2 -4.92 0.89 13.34
CA ILE A 2 -5.22 -0.44 12.79
C ILE A 2 -6.56 -0.43 12.04
N LEU A 3 -7.57 0.23 12.58
CA LEU A 3 -8.87 0.46 11.94
C LEU A 3 -8.75 1.23 10.60
N LEU A 4 -7.78 2.12 10.44
CA LEU A 4 -7.60 2.87 9.20
C LEU A 4 -7.05 1.98 8.09
N ALA A 5 -6.04 1.18 8.38
CA ALA A 5 -5.44 0.27 7.41
C ALA A 5 -6.36 -0.92 7.09
N GLN A 6 -7.03 -1.47 8.10
CA GLN A 6 -8.03 -2.51 7.92
C GLN A 6 -9.26 -1.98 7.17
N SER A 7 -9.70 -0.74 7.44
CA SER A 7 -10.77 -0.12 6.67
C SER A 7 -10.36 0.14 5.22
N PHE A 8 -9.06 0.34 4.95
CA PHE A 8 -8.57 0.41 3.59
C PHE A 8 -8.71 -0.90 2.82
N SER A 9 -8.28 -2.02 3.40
CA SER A 9 -8.41 -3.32 2.75
C SER A 9 -9.88 -3.75 2.65
N LEU A 10 -10.69 -3.40 3.64
CA LEU A 10 -12.10 -3.72 3.71
C LEU A 10 -12.95 -2.83 2.77
N VAL A 11 -12.75 -1.54 2.72
CA VAL A 11 -13.50 -0.60 1.85
C VAL A 11 -13.52 -1.07 0.40
N TYR A 12 -12.52 -1.83 -0.01
CA TYR A 12 -12.40 -2.24 -1.40
C TYR A 12 -12.79 -3.70 -1.68
N SER A 13 -13.09 -4.50 -0.66
CA SER A 13 -13.49 -5.90 -0.86
C SER A 13 -15.01 -6.11 -0.87
N ASN A 14 -15.78 -5.33 -0.11
CA ASN A 14 -17.25 -5.46 -0.06
C ASN A 14 -17.91 -4.15 0.43
N SER A 15 -18.22 -3.25 -0.48
CA SER A 15 -18.74 -1.91 -0.17
C SER A 15 -20.04 -1.90 0.65
N GLN A 16 -20.91 -2.91 0.51
CA GLN A 16 -22.18 -2.98 1.23
C GLN A 16 -22.00 -3.40 2.71
N GLU A 17 -21.14 -4.39 2.95
CA GLU A 17 -20.86 -4.85 4.32
C GLU A 17 -20.14 -3.77 5.15
N ILE A 18 -19.33 -2.97 4.49
CA ILE A 18 -18.59 -1.89 5.13
C ILE A 18 -19.48 -0.69 5.38
N ALA A 19 -20.35 -0.33 4.45
CA ALA A 19 -21.32 0.73 4.65
C ALA A 19 -22.16 0.47 5.92
N SER A 20 -22.62 -0.78 6.12
CA SER A 20 -23.37 -1.12 7.34
C SER A 20 -22.55 -0.98 8.62
N LYS A 21 -21.26 -1.35 8.61
CA LYS A 21 -20.38 -1.16 9.78
C LYS A 21 -20.04 0.31 10.05
N PHE A 22 -19.97 1.13 9.00
CA PHE A 22 -19.77 2.57 9.17
C PHE A 22 -20.99 3.28 9.77
N ASP A 23 -22.19 2.80 9.48
CA ASP A 23 -23.41 3.35 10.06
C ASP A 23 -23.58 3.00 11.55
N GLU A 24 -22.89 1.97 12.05
CA GLU A 24 -22.83 1.61 13.48
C GLU A 24 -21.90 2.53 14.30
N ILE A 25 -21.03 3.31 13.66
CA ILE A 25 -20.05 4.16 14.35
C ILE A 25 -20.69 5.48 14.76
N ASP A 26 -20.76 5.74 16.07
CA ASP A 26 -21.17 7.05 16.59
C ASP A 26 -20.12 8.12 16.27
N GLN A 27 -20.45 8.99 15.32
CA GLN A 27 -19.59 10.10 14.91
C GLN A 27 -19.29 11.09 16.03
N GLY A 28 -20.19 11.19 17.03
CA GLY A 28 -20.03 12.06 18.18
C GLY A 28 -18.88 11.66 19.10
N SER A 29 -18.59 10.37 19.16
CA SER A 29 -17.54 9.78 20.00
C SER A 29 -16.13 9.81 19.35
N LEU A 30 -16.04 10.19 18.07
CA LEU A 30 -14.77 10.20 17.35
C LEU A 30 -13.96 11.47 17.62
N ASP A 31 -12.68 11.31 17.93
CA ASP A 31 -11.71 12.39 17.98
C ASP A 31 -11.61 13.12 16.64
N ARG A 32 -11.15 14.37 16.66
CA ARG A 32 -11.12 15.24 15.48
C ARG A 32 -10.35 14.63 14.29
N GLU A 33 -9.24 13.96 14.57
CA GLU A 33 -8.42 13.28 13.55
C GLU A 33 -9.16 12.09 12.94
N PHE A 34 -9.78 11.26 13.79
CA PHE A 34 -10.58 10.11 13.33
C PHE A 34 -11.84 10.52 12.57
N ARG A 35 -12.47 11.62 12.96
CA ARG A 35 -13.65 12.14 12.25
C ARG A 35 -13.35 12.57 10.82
N SER A 36 -12.19 13.18 10.58
CA SER A 36 -11.74 13.52 9.23
C SER A 36 -11.58 12.28 8.36
N ASN A 37 -10.92 11.26 8.90
CA ASN A 37 -10.69 9.99 8.24
C ASN A 37 -12.01 9.21 8.00
N TYR A 38 -12.92 9.21 8.96
CA TYR A 38 -14.25 8.62 8.84
C TYR A 38 -15.05 9.26 7.70
N ASN A 39 -15.14 10.59 7.68
CA ASN A 39 -15.85 11.31 6.63
C ASN A 39 -15.27 11.08 5.24
N PHE A 40 -13.95 10.94 5.17
CA PHE A 40 -13.27 10.59 3.94
C PHE A 40 -13.66 9.19 3.45
N LEU A 41 -13.56 8.17 4.31
CA LEU A 41 -13.90 6.80 3.98
C LEU A 41 -15.38 6.67 3.60
N LYS A 42 -16.29 7.32 4.33
CA LYS A 42 -17.72 7.31 4.03
C LYS A 42 -18.03 7.91 2.66
N ARG A 43 -17.41 9.03 2.28
CA ARG A 43 -17.58 9.61 0.93
C ARG A 43 -17.11 8.68 -0.18
N ASN A 44 -16.02 7.92 0.06
CA ASN A 44 -15.53 6.96 -0.94
C ASN A 44 -16.43 5.73 -1.07
N ILE A 45 -17.05 5.29 0.03
CA ILE A 45 -18.05 4.21 0.01
C ILE A 45 -19.29 4.66 -0.76
N ASP A 46 -19.79 5.87 -0.48
CA ASP A 46 -21.02 6.42 -1.06
C ASP A 46 -20.86 6.78 -2.55
N SER A 47 -19.64 7.08 -2.99
CA SER A 47 -19.39 7.59 -4.35
C SER A 47 -19.28 6.49 -5.40
N GLN A 48 -19.71 5.28 -5.27
CA GLN A 48 -19.64 4.21 -6.32
C GLN A 48 -18.55 4.47 -7.39
N THR A 49 -17.35 4.81 -6.93
CA THR A 49 -16.29 5.24 -7.83
C THR A 49 -15.85 4.01 -8.62
N SER A 50 -16.00 4.05 -9.93
CA SER A 50 -15.42 3.05 -10.82
C SER A 50 -13.90 3.19 -10.75
N PHE A 51 -13.25 2.23 -10.09
CA PHE A 51 -11.79 2.18 -10.08
C PHE A 51 -11.31 1.54 -11.37
N SER A 52 -10.44 2.24 -12.08
CA SER A 52 -9.87 1.73 -13.32
C SER A 52 -8.67 0.80 -13.09
N ARG A 53 -7.99 0.96 -11.97
CA ARG A 53 -6.76 0.21 -11.65
C ARG A 53 -6.70 -0.18 -10.19
N LYS A 54 -6.24 -1.41 -9.93
CA LYS A 54 -5.93 -1.91 -8.59
C LYS A 54 -4.43 -1.87 -8.35
N VAL A 55 -4.01 -1.38 -7.19
CA VAL A 55 -2.61 -1.36 -6.76
C VAL A 55 -2.51 -2.01 -5.40
N GLY A 56 -1.69 -3.05 -5.30
CA GLY A 56 -1.40 -3.74 -4.04
C GLY A 56 -0.43 -2.93 -3.19
N ILE A 57 -0.64 -2.91 -1.89
CA ILE A 57 0.27 -2.29 -0.92
C ILE A 57 0.59 -3.33 0.13
N VAL A 58 1.89 -3.63 0.31
CA VAL A 58 2.35 -4.62 1.30
C VAL A 58 3.22 -3.91 2.33
N LEU A 59 2.72 -3.76 3.54
CA LEU A 59 3.36 -2.98 4.60
C LEU A 59 3.12 -3.64 5.96
N PRO A 60 4.01 -3.40 6.96
CA PRO A 60 3.70 -3.75 8.33
C PRO A 60 2.66 -2.77 8.88
N LEU A 61 1.53 -3.28 9.36
CA LEU A 61 0.44 -2.47 9.92
C LEU A 61 0.46 -2.43 11.45
N GLU A 62 1.40 -3.17 12.08
CA GLU A 62 1.57 -3.25 13.52
C GLU A 62 3.04 -3.12 13.94
N GLY A 63 3.26 -2.76 15.21
CA GLY A 63 4.57 -2.74 15.84
C GLY A 63 5.43 -1.52 15.51
N GLU A 64 6.73 -1.68 15.65
CA GLU A 64 7.72 -0.62 15.45
C GLU A 64 7.69 -0.11 13.99
N GLY A 65 7.80 1.22 13.81
CA GLY A 65 7.76 1.86 12.48
C GLY A 65 6.36 2.13 11.96
N LEU A 66 5.32 1.94 12.76
CA LEU A 66 3.94 2.22 12.41
C LEU A 66 3.71 3.67 11.99
N GLU A 67 4.46 4.62 12.57
CA GLU A 67 4.38 6.04 12.20
C GLU A 67 4.76 6.26 10.73
N ILE A 68 5.80 5.57 10.26
CA ILE A 68 6.27 5.63 8.87
C ILE A 68 5.19 5.04 7.95
N THR A 69 4.64 3.89 8.32
CA THR A 69 3.55 3.24 7.56
C THR A 69 2.35 4.17 7.44
N ASN A 70 1.94 4.82 8.53
CA ASN A 70 0.81 5.74 8.52
C ASN A 70 1.07 6.98 7.68
N ALA A 71 2.25 7.59 7.82
CA ALA A 71 2.61 8.74 7.01
C ALA A 71 2.62 8.39 5.51
N PHE A 72 3.14 7.21 5.17
CA PHE A 72 3.18 6.72 3.80
C PHE A 72 1.77 6.49 3.22
N LEU A 73 0.89 5.81 3.98
CA LEU A 73 -0.50 5.59 3.57
C LEU A 73 -1.27 6.90 3.42
N LYS A 74 -1.08 7.86 4.34
CA LYS A 74 -1.69 9.20 4.22
C LYS A 74 -1.24 9.90 2.92
N GLY A 75 0.06 9.85 2.61
CA GLY A 75 0.59 10.43 1.38
C GLY A 75 0.01 9.81 0.10
N LEU A 76 -0.12 8.48 0.07
CA LEU A 76 -0.75 7.77 -1.05
C LEU A 76 -2.21 8.19 -1.25
N LEU A 77 -2.94 8.35 -0.15
CA LEU A 77 -4.33 8.78 -0.18
C LEU A 77 -4.49 10.19 -0.71
N GLU A 78 -3.72 11.14 -0.17
CA GLU A 78 -3.75 12.51 -0.63
C GLU A 78 -3.41 12.62 -2.12
N ALA A 79 -2.41 11.86 -2.57
CA ALA A 79 -2.03 11.81 -3.97
C ALA A 79 -3.18 11.29 -4.85
N ASN A 80 -3.84 10.21 -4.42
CA ASN A 80 -4.98 9.65 -5.16
C ASN A 80 -6.17 10.59 -5.18
N GLN A 81 -6.44 11.31 -4.07
CA GLN A 81 -7.51 12.29 -4.01
C GLN A 81 -7.25 13.52 -4.87
N SER A 82 -6.03 14.03 -4.81
CA SER A 82 -5.61 15.24 -5.52
C SER A 82 -5.46 15.01 -7.02
N SER A 83 -5.45 13.75 -7.46
CA SER A 83 -5.41 13.42 -8.88
C SER A 83 -6.63 14.00 -9.59
N LYS A 84 -6.37 14.80 -10.63
CA LYS A 84 -7.40 15.37 -11.50
C LYS A 84 -7.97 14.34 -12.48
N SER A 85 -7.37 13.16 -12.55
CA SER A 85 -7.88 12.06 -13.36
C SER A 85 -9.18 11.52 -12.76
N ASN A 86 -10.15 11.21 -13.63
CA ASN A 86 -11.34 10.44 -13.25
C ASN A 86 -10.98 8.98 -12.92
N ASP A 87 -9.75 8.55 -13.29
CA ASP A 87 -9.23 7.22 -13.01
C ASP A 87 -8.66 7.16 -11.59
N LYS A 88 -9.50 6.86 -10.62
CA LYS A 88 -9.05 6.62 -9.25
C LYS A 88 -8.42 5.24 -9.11
N ILE A 89 -7.38 5.16 -8.29
CA ILE A 89 -6.70 3.90 -7.96
C ILE A 89 -7.37 3.27 -6.76
N GLN A 90 -7.72 1.99 -6.89
CA GLN A 90 -8.11 1.16 -5.78
C GLN A 90 -6.84 0.61 -5.11
N PHE A 91 -6.62 0.94 -3.84
CA PHE A 91 -5.54 0.36 -3.06
C PHE A 91 -6.02 -0.89 -2.31
N ILE A 92 -5.26 -1.97 -2.41
CA ILE A 92 -5.46 -3.20 -1.65
C ILE A 92 -4.29 -3.35 -0.71
N VAL A 93 -4.52 -3.16 0.59
CA VAL A 93 -3.48 -3.14 1.61
C VAL A 93 -3.46 -4.48 2.33
N ILE A 94 -2.28 -5.11 2.36
CA ILE A 94 -2.06 -6.38 3.08
C ILE A 94 -0.95 -6.17 4.10
N ASP A 95 -1.22 -6.59 5.35
CA ASP A 95 -0.20 -6.64 6.40
C ASP A 95 0.73 -7.83 6.16
N ASN A 96 2.02 -7.56 6.15
CA ASN A 96 3.04 -8.60 6.07
C ASN A 96 3.70 -8.91 7.42
N TYR A 97 3.30 -8.25 8.50
CA TYR A 97 3.84 -8.44 9.86
C TYR A 97 5.38 -8.44 9.93
N LYS A 98 6.06 -7.79 8.96
CA LYS A 98 7.52 -7.83 8.76
C LYS A 98 8.08 -9.24 8.54
N ASP A 99 7.22 -10.20 8.18
CA ASP A 99 7.56 -11.59 7.96
C ASP A 99 7.75 -11.86 6.44
N PRO A 100 8.88 -12.49 6.03
CA PRO A 100 9.10 -12.81 4.62
C PRO A 100 8.13 -13.82 4.03
N ILE A 101 7.64 -14.79 4.84
CA ILE A 101 6.71 -15.83 4.37
C ILE A 101 5.34 -15.19 4.12
N LEU A 102 4.83 -14.40 5.07
CA LEU A 102 3.58 -13.66 4.90
C LEU A 102 3.68 -12.64 3.75
N THR A 103 4.88 -12.10 3.51
CA THR A 103 5.11 -11.25 2.34
C THR A 103 4.96 -12.01 1.02
N VAL A 104 5.48 -13.24 0.94
CA VAL A 104 5.31 -14.11 -0.24
C VAL A 104 3.83 -14.41 -0.48
N GLU A 105 3.09 -14.75 0.57
CA GLU A 105 1.64 -14.99 0.47
C GLU A 105 0.91 -13.74 0.00
N ALA A 106 1.20 -12.57 0.59
CA ALA A 106 0.61 -11.30 0.20
C ALA A 106 0.86 -10.96 -1.28
N PHE A 107 2.09 -11.16 -1.77
CA PHE A 107 2.41 -10.91 -3.18
C PHE A 107 1.64 -11.83 -4.12
N LYS A 108 1.57 -13.13 -3.82
CA LYS A 108 0.78 -14.10 -4.60
C LYS A 108 -0.70 -13.75 -4.60
N ASP A 109 -1.25 -13.42 -3.44
CA ASP A 109 -2.66 -13.04 -3.32
C ASP A 109 -3.00 -11.78 -4.13
N LEU A 110 -2.12 -10.77 -4.09
CA LEU A 110 -2.29 -9.56 -4.89
C LEU A 110 -2.30 -9.86 -6.40
N VAL A 111 -1.40 -10.75 -6.84
CA VAL A 111 -1.30 -11.12 -8.26
C VAL A 111 -2.45 -12.02 -8.67
N ASP A 112 -2.65 -13.14 -7.95
CA ASP A 112 -3.51 -14.24 -8.40
C ASP A 112 -4.99 -14.03 -8.08
N LYS A 113 -5.30 -13.43 -6.91
CA LYS A 113 -6.68 -13.21 -6.48
C LYS A 113 -7.20 -11.82 -6.79
N HIS A 114 -6.35 -10.80 -6.60
CA HIS A 114 -6.77 -9.40 -6.76
C HIS A 114 -6.48 -8.83 -8.15
N ASN A 115 -5.60 -9.47 -8.92
CA ASN A 115 -5.22 -9.05 -10.26
C ASN A 115 -4.77 -7.57 -10.30
N VAL A 116 -3.82 -7.23 -9.42
CA VAL A 116 -3.31 -5.86 -9.31
C VAL A 116 -2.44 -5.47 -10.50
N SER A 117 -2.43 -4.19 -10.83
CA SER A 117 -1.61 -3.62 -11.91
C SER A 117 -0.21 -3.25 -11.45
N ALA A 118 0.01 -3.11 -10.15
CA ALA A 118 1.30 -2.79 -9.53
C ALA A 118 1.29 -3.19 -8.06
N ILE A 119 2.48 -3.32 -7.46
CA ILE A 119 2.66 -3.54 -6.03
C ILE A 119 3.57 -2.42 -5.49
N ILE A 120 3.25 -1.87 -4.32
CA ILE A 120 4.05 -0.89 -3.59
C ILE A 120 4.48 -1.51 -2.26
N GLY A 121 5.76 -1.42 -1.94
CA GLY A 121 6.36 -2.06 -0.76
C GLY A 121 7.00 -3.41 -1.11
N PRO A 122 7.38 -4.16 -0.10
CA PRO A 122 7.42 -3.84 1.34
C PRO A 122 8.56 -2.87 1.69
N PHE A 123 8.64 -2.51 2.99
CA PHE A 123 9.67 -1.58 3.45
C PHE A 123 11.01 -2.25 3.74
N LEU A 124 11.01 -3.52 4.14
CA LEU A 124 12.21 -4.24 4.52
C LEU A 124 12.79 -5.02 3.33
N ASP A 125 14.09 -4.92 3.14
CA ASP A 125 14.83 -5.54 2.04
C ASP A 125 14.61 -7.06 1.93
N LYS A 126 14.69 -7.78 3.06
CA LYS A 126 14.48 -9.23 3.10
C LYS A 126 13.08 -9.63 2.62
N ASN A 127 12.10 -8.82 2.97
CA ASN A 127 10.70 -9.04 2.58
C ASN A 127 10.50 -8.73 1.09
N LEU A 128 11.14 -7.66 0.60
CA LEU A 128 11.11 -7.31 -0.82
C LEU A 128 11.70 -8.43 -1.68
N ILE A 129 12.87 -8.95 -1.31
CA ILE A 129 13.51 -10.05 -2.02
C ILE A 129 12.59 -11.28 -2.05
N ALA A 130 12.03 -11.67 -0.90
CA ALA A 130 11.14 -12.83 -0.81
C ALA A 130 9.87 -12.66 -1.65
N GLY A 131 9.16 -11.55 -1.48
CA GLY A 131 7.93 -11.25 -2.22
C GLY A 131 8.16 -11.14 -3.72
N ALA A 132 9.15 -10.34 -4.14
CA ALA A 132 9.45 -10.11 -5.55
C ALA A 132 9.92 -11.38 -6.27
N SER A 133 10.69 -12.26 -5.60
CA SER A 133 11.07 -13.57 -6.16
C SER A 133 9.86 -14.42 -6.44
N SER A 134 8.86 -14.41 -5.56
CA SER A 134 7.68 -15.27 -5.66
C SER A 134 6.77 -14.95 -6.85
N VAL A 135 6.87 -13.74 -7.38
CA VAL A 135 6.05 -13.24 -8.51
C VAL A 135 6.90 -12.80 -9.71
N SER A 136 8.13 -13.32 -9.82
CA SER A 136 9.08 -12.90 -10.86
C SER A 136 8.58 -13.12 -12.30
N THR A 137 7.65 -14.04 -12.51
CA THR A 137 7.05 -14.34 -13.81
C THR A 137 5.85 -13.45 -14.17
N SER A 138 5.29 -12.71 -13.21
CA SER A 138 4.04 -11.96 -13.39
C SER A 138 4.19 -10.68 -14.22
N LYS A 139 5.39 -10.16 -14.39
CA LYS A 139 5.72 -8.88 -15.06
C LYS A 139 5.03 -7.66 -14.42
N ILE A 140 4.50 -7.80 -13.21
CA ILE A 140 3.86 -6.70 -12.48
C ILE A 140 4.95 -5.80 -11.90
N PRO A 141 4.91 -4.46 -12.10
CA PRO A 141 5.87 -3.54 -11.52
C PRO A 141 5.74 -3.52 -9.99
N ILE A 142 6.90 -3.56 -9.33
CA ILE A 142 7.03 -3.52 -7.87
C ILE A 142 7.80 -2.25 -7.52
N PHE A 143 7.16 -1.32 -6.84
CA PHE A 143 7.76 -0.07 -6.40
C PHE A 143 8.26 -0.22 -4.96
N ALA A 144 9.58 -0.11 -4.78
CA ALA A 144 10.25 -0.25 -3.49
C ALA A 144 10.63 1.13 -2.92
N PRO A 145 9.89 1.67 -1.94
CA PRO A 145 10.03 3.07 -1.53
C PRO A 145 11.26 3.33 -0.68
N PHE A 146 11.75 2.36 0.09
CA PHE A 146 12.78 2.62 1.10
C PHE A 146 14.08 1.83 0.92
N THR A 147 14.07 0.77 0.12
CA THR A 147 15.30 0.03 -0.14
C THR A 147 16.29 0.84 -0.96
N SER A 148 17.57 0.64 -0.67
CA SER A 148 18.69 1.14 -1.45
C SER A 148 19.59 -0.01 -1.94
N LEU A 149 19.09 -1.24 -1.86
CA LEU A 149 19.84 -2.42 -2.34
C LEU A 149 20.09 -2.33 -3.84
N GLU A 150 21.27 -2.72 -4.23
CA GLU A 150 21.69 -2.84 -5.62
C GLU A 150 21.41 -4.24 -6.18
N ASN A 151 21.45 -4.36 -7.50
CA ASN A 151 21.30 -5.63 -8.20
C ASN A 151 19.99 -6.39 -7.97
N LEU A 152 18.94 -5.72 -7.53
CA LEU A 152 17.62 -6.32 -7.36
C LEU A 152 16.99 -6.80 -8.67
N SER A 153 17.47 -6.31 -9.81
CA SER A 153 17.09 -6.81 -11.14
C SER A 153 17.40 -8.30 -11.33
N ASN A 154 18.38 -8.84 -10.59
CA ASN A 154 18.67 -10.28 -10.60
C ASN A 154 17.59 -11.10 -9.86
N VAL A 155 16.84 -10.46 -8.96
CA VAL A 155 15.73 -11.08 -8.23
C VAL A 155 14.45 -10.99 -9.07
N ASN A 156 14.16 -9.79 -9.57
CA ASN A 156 13.03 -9.54 -10.43
C ASN A 156 13.28 -8.25 -11.24
N GLN A 157 13.20 -8.33 -12.55
CA GLN A 157 13.46 -7.20 -13.46
C GLN A 157 12.41 -6.09 -13.37
N ASN A 158 11.29 -6.35 -12.73
CA ASN A 158 10.19 -5.38 -12.57
C ASN A 158 10.22 -4.63 -11.23
N ILE A 159 11.35 -4.67 -10.51
CA ILE A 159 11.54 -3.87 -9.29
C ILE A 159 12.03 -2.47 -9.66
N TYR A 160 11.31 -1.45 -9.17
CA TYR A 160 11.64 -0.04 -9.34
C TYR A 160 11.93 0.58 -7.98
N LEU A 161 13.16 1.06 -7.81
CA LEU A 161 13.58 1.73 -6.58
C LEU A 161 13.11 3.20 -6.62
N LEU A 162 12.42 3.64 -5.57
CA LEU A 162 12.04 5.04 -5.40
C LEU A 162 13.04 5.82 -4.53
N ASN A 163 13.98 5.12 -3.91
CA ASN A 163 15.06 5.71 -3.12
C ASN A 163 16.38 5.65 -3.91
N SER A 164 17.22 6.67 -3.75
CA SER A 164 18.54 6.69 -4.40
C SER A 164 19.46 5.64 -3.80
N SER A 165 20.27 4.98 -4.65
CA SER A 165 21.32 4.08 -4.15
C SER A 165 22.32 4.84 -3.27
N VAL A 166 22.99 4.10 -2.38
CA VAL A 166 24.03 4.69 -1.50
C VAL A 166 25.17 5.26 -2.35
N ASP A 167 25.57 4.57 -3.40
CA ASP A 167 26.64 5.00 -4.30
C ASP A 167 26.30 6.29 -5.03
N PHE A 168 25.08 6.43 -5.53
CA PHE A 168 24.65 7.67 -6.17
C PHE A 168 24.66 8.85 -5.18
N ARG A 169 24.22 8.65 -3.95
CA ARG A 169 24.26 9.67 -2.90
C ARG A 169 25.70 10.04 -2.53
N ASN A 170 26.59 9.07 -2.44
CA ASN A 170 28.01 9.30 -2.14
C ASN A 170 28.71 10.08 -3.26
N GLN A 171 28.40 9.78 -4.52
CA GLN A 171 28.93 10.53 -5.67
C GLN A 171 28.52 12.02 -5.66
N LEU A 172 27.31 12.32 -5.20
CA LEU A 172 26.84 13.72 -5.06
C LEU A 172 27.52 14.48 -3.92
N LEU A 173 28.04 13.77 -2.91
CA LEU A 173 28.72 14.41 -1.75
C LEU A 173 30.22 14.67 -2.03
N VAL A 174 30.81 14.07 -3.04
CA VAL A 174 32.25 14.17 -3.36
C VAL A 174 32.53 15.20 -4.46
N ASN A 175 31.49 15.73 -5.12
CA ASN A 175 31.55 16.81 -6.10
C ASN A 175 31.11 18.14 -5.48
#